data_3feb90b706ce3f90167983da0647ea02
#
_entry.id   3feb90b706ce3f90167983da0647ea02
#
_cell.length_a   1.000
_cell.length_b   1.000
_cell.length_c   1.000
_cell.angle_alpha   90.00
_cell.angle_beta   90.00
_cell.angle_gamma   90.00
#
_symmetry.space_group_name_H-M   'P 1'
#
loop_
_entity.id
_entity.type
_entity.pdbx_description
1 polymer ?
#
loop_
_entity_poly.entity_id
_entity_poly.type
_entity_poly.pdbx_seq_one_letter_code
_entity_poly.pdbx_strand_id
1 'polypeptide(L)'
;MYSQNTGRLLQRVIKDKRRMGIPRSSLCLVILSVLSLAVCEKQLLPELSFVLSGYSLDWPCQSTRNIYETSGRYIPKNVIATRTQIYKDDAIIAMPRYKPGVPFTLGVMSLKTKDCTPKVTPFPCWAIQEEGNCQALQSVVDITLDIQDILWVLDVGVVNTLEQPVRRCPPKVVGINVKTGKVVKVIDLSFLVNPLSRLQYLVVDYADDGQVYVYISDAAARSIIVYNVTANRGYRVILPNAVTAGVQRRDVLYMTLVKKSCGTPILYFTYLGSNRLFAIKAIHLRRGQTHGTVMDVGPKQHKIVILGNDNGCAIFFRNKGESDVYMWNVETPFRSENFLLVQQGNDCRLPTQVIPGPKRLMWAIESNFQDYIQNTVSCSGASVAIHPLVKGCEE
;
A
#
# COMPACT_ATOMS: atom_id res chain seq x y z
N MET A 1 -22.99 -20.53 -10.98
CA MET A 1 -24.14 -20.00 -10.22
C MET A 1 -24.68 -18.65 -10.72
N TYR A 2 -23.89 -17.80 -11.36
CA TYR A 2 -24.35 -16.48 -11.87
C TYR A 2 -25.28 -16.55 -13.10
N SER A 3 -25.21 -17.57 -13.93
CA SER A 3 -26.08 -17.72 -15.12
C SER A 3 -27.56 -18.00 -14.81
N GLN A 4 -27.87 -18.59 -13.65
CA GLN A 4 -29.27 -18.91 -13.29
C GLN A 4 -30.04 -17.72 -12.69
N ASN A 5 -29.37 -16.76 -12.06
CA ASN A 5 -30.04 -15.59 -11.47
C ASN A 5 -30.43 -14.55 -12.52
N THR A 6 -29.63 -14.35 -13.55
CA THR A 6 -29.92 -13.42 -14.66
C THR A 6 -31.15 -13.89 -15.46
N GLY A 7 -31.28 -15.22 -15.68
CA GLY A 7 -32.45 -15.80 -16.34
C GLY A 7 -33.76 -15.61 -15.59
N ARG A 8 -33.72 -15.70 -14.25
CA ARG A 8 -34.91 -15.47 -13.40
C ARG A 8 -35.35 -14.00 -13.34
N LEU A 9 -34.38 -13.06 -13.32
CA LEU A 9 -34.68 -11.62 -13.37
C LEU A 9 -35.31 -11.22 -14.70
N LEU A 10 -34.74 -11.72 -15.82
CA LEU A 10 -35.28 -11.49 -17.16
C LEU A 10 -36.72 -12.02 -17.31
N GLN A 11 -37.00 -13.22 -16.80
CA GLN A 11 -38.35 -13.79 -16.84
C GLN A 11 -39.36 -13.02 -16.00
N ARG A 12 -38.97 -12.45 -14.84
CA ARG A 12 -39.82 -11.57 -14.02
C ARG A 12 -40.13 -10.27 -14.74
N VAL A 13 -39.12 -9.60 -15.28
CA VAL A 13 -39.30 -8.33 -16.03
C VAL A 13 -40.21 -8.53 -17.25
N ILE A 14 -40.06 -9.64 -17.97
CA ILE A 14 -40.92 -9.98 -19.13
C ILE A 14 -42.38 -10.26 -18.69
N LYS A 15 -42.58 -10.94 -17.53
CA LYS A 15 -43.90 -11.29 -17.01
C LYS A 15 -44.66 -10.08 -16.48
N ASP A 16 -43.99 -9.16 -15.81
CA ASP A 16 -44.62 -7.93 -15.27
C ASP A 16 -44.95 -6.92 -16.38
N LYS A 17 -44.13 -6.82 -17.43
CA LYS A 17 -44.42 -5.92 -18.56
C LYS A 17 -45.51 -6.44 -19.52
N ARG A 18 -45.76 -7.76 -19.62
CA ARG A 18 -46.92 -8.29 -20.33
C ARG A 18 -48.26 -7.87 -19.68
N ARG A 19 -48.27 -7.61 -18.37
CA ARG A 19 -49.44 -7.09 -17.65
C ARG A 19 -49.70 -5.60 -17.92
N MET A 20 -48.69 -4.83 -18.37
CA MET A 20 -48.79 -3.37 -18.58
C MET A 20 -48.95 -2.93 -20.03
N GLY A 21 -49.21 -3.83 -20.99
CA GLY A 21 -49.52 -3.49 -22.38
C GLY A 21 -48.46 -2.73 -23.18
N ILE A 22 -47.16 -2.87 -22.85
CA ILE A 22 -46.07 -2.15 -23.51
C ILE A 22 -45.69 -2.83 -24.84
N PRO A 23 -45.57 -2.08 -25.98
CA PRO A 23 -45.28 -2.65 -27.28
C PRO A 23 -43.92 -3.35 -27.34
N ARG A 24 -43.83 -4.42 -28.11
CA ARG A 24 -42.63 -5.28 -28.26
C ARG A 24 -41.37 -4.52 -28.64
N SER A 25 -41.48 -3.42 -29.39
CA SER A 25 -40.32 -2.58 -29.76
C SER A 25 -39.66 -1.88 -28.56
N SER A 26 -40.43 -1.43 -27.59
CA SER A 26 -39.89 -0.82 -26.35
C SER A 26 -39.25 -1.83 -25.42
N LEU A 27 -39.62 -3.11 -25.50
CA LEU A 27 -39.03 -4.17 -24.71
C LEU A 27 -37.60 -4.50 -25.18
N CYS A 28 -37.36 -4.50 -26.52
CA CYS A 28 -36.03 -4.70 -27.10
C CYS A 28 -35.07 -3.56 -26.74
N LEU A 29 -35.54 -2.31 -26.73
CA LEU A 29 -34.71 -1.15 -26.37
C LEU A 29 -34.27 -1.17 -24.88
N VAL A 30 -35.18 -1.56 -23.96
CA VAL A 30 -34.83 -1.69 -22.54
C VAL A 30 -33.88 -2.86 -22.27
N ILE A 31 -34.05 -3.99 -22.96
CA ILE A 31 -33.16 -5.14 -22.84
C ILE A 31 -31.76 -4.80 -23.41
N LEU A 32 -31.70 -4.09 -24.55
CA LEU A 32 -30.44 -3.62 -25.12
C LEU A 32 -29.73 -2.58 -24.22
N SER A 33 -30.47 -1.67 -23.58
CA SER A 33 -29.88 -0.69 -22.65
C SER A 33 -29.37 -1.33 -21.36
N VAL A 34 -30.06 -2.33 -20.81
CA VAL A 34 -29.60 -3.07 -19.63
C VAL A 34 -28.41 -3.95 -19.96
N LEU A 35 -28.39 -4.57 -21.15
CA LEU A 35 -27.23 -5.35 -21.64
C LEU A 35 -26.02 -4.45 -21.93
N SER A 36 -26.22 -3.25 -22.49
CA SER A 36 -25.13 -2.30 -22.75
C SER A 36 -24.54 -1.71 -21.45
N LEU A 37 -25.37 -1.46 -20.44
CA LEU A 37 -24.89 -1.04 -19.11
C LEU A 37 -24.11 -2.15 -18.39
N ALA A 38 -24.61 -3.39 -18.45
CA ALA A 38 -23.91 -4.53 -17.85
C ALA A 38 -22.58 -4.88 -18.58
N VAL A 39 -22.52 -4.64 -19.89
CA VAL A 39 -21.29 -4.82 -20.70
C VAL A 39 -20.32 -3.66 -20.42
N CYS A 40 -20.82 -2.44 -20.22
CA CYS A 40 -19.97 -1.28 -19.89
C CYS A 40 -19.34 -1.39 -18.50
N GLU A 41 -20.06 -1.89 -17.50
CA GLU A 41 -19.48 -2.14 -16.16
C GLU A 41 -18.41 -3.23 -16.14
N LYS A 42 -18.54 -4.26 -16.99
CA LYS A 42 -17.53 -5.32 -17.08
C LYS A 42 -16.28 -4.93 -17.85
N GLN A 43 -16.32 -3.92 -18.73
CA GLN A 43 -15.18 -3.50 -19.55
C GLN A 43 -14.34 -2.38 -18.93
N LEU A 44 -14.87 -1.58 -18.01
CA LEU A 44 -14.15 -0.43 -17.43
C LEU A 44 -13.06 -0.81 -16.42
N LEU A 45 -13.18 -1.91 -15.70
CA LEU A 45 -12.21 -2.31 -14.67
C LEU A 45 -10.92 -2.94 -15.24
N PRO A 46 -10.96 -3.82 -16.26
CA PRO A 46 -9.74 -4.38 -16.85
C PRO A 46 -8.87 -3.33 -17.57
N GLU A 47 -9.49 -2.29 -18.17
CA GLU A 47 -8.75 -1.24 -18.89
C GLU A 47 -7.92 -0.32 -17.96
N LEU A 48 -8.19 -0.31 -16.65
CA LEU A 48 -7.47 0.46 -15.65
C LEU A 48 -6.51 -0.39 -14.81
N SER A 49 -6.33 -1.66 -15.16
CA SER A 49 -5.42 -2.57 -14.45
C SER A 49 -4.05 -2.59 -15.12
N PHE A 50 -3.01 -2.27 -14.36
CA PHE A 50 -1.62 -2.28 -14.80
C PHE A 50 -0.91 -3.47 -14.18
N VAL A 51 -0.41 -4.37 -15.02
CA VAL A 51 0.33 -5.57 -14.57
C VAL A 51 1.81 -5.37 -14.79
N LEU A 52 2.58 -5.47 -13.71
CA LEU A 52 4.03 -5.34 -13.68
C LEU A 52 4.70 -6.69 -13.43
N SER A 53 5.90 -6.83 -13.96
CA SER A 53 6.83 -7.91 -13.66
C SER A 53 8.26 -7.36 -13.51
N GLY A 54 9.21 -8.21 -13.25
CA GLY A 54 10.61 -7.81 -13.22
C GLY A 54 11.11 -7.21 -14.53
N TYR A 55 10.49 -7.56 -15.68
CA TYR A 55 10.83 -6.99 -16.99
C TYR A 55 10.19 -5.62 -17.28
N SER A 56 9.35 -5.12 -16.40
CA SER A 56 8.72 -3.81 -16.55
C SER A 56 9.67 -2.62 -16.34
N LEU A 57 10.91 -2.85 -15.91
CA LEU A 57 11.90 -1.79 -15.71
C LEU A 57 12.34 -1.19 -17.06
N ASP A 58 12.37 0.14 -17.11
CA ASP A 58 12.88 0.88 -18.27
C ASP A 58 14.36 1.25 -18.11
N TRP A 59 15.06 1.33 -19.23
CA TRP A 59 16.51 1.51 -19.27
C TRP A 59 16.90 2.67 -20.19
N PRO A 60 17.94 3.44 -19.85
CA PRO A 60 18.43 4.52 -20.71
C PRO A 60 18.84 4.01 -22.10
N CYS A 61 19.41 2.81 -22.17
CA CYS A 61 19.75 2.12 -23.39
C CYS A 61 19.99 0.62 -23.14
N GLN A 62 19.99 -0.17 -24.21
CA GLN A 62 20.24 -1.60 -24.15
C GLN A 62 21.61 -1.97 -23.57
N SER A 63 22.63 -1.15 -23.82
CA SER A 63 23.98 -1.40 -23.29
C SER A 63 23.99 -1.32 -21.75
N THR A 64 23.30 -0.32 -21.18
CA THR A 64 23.17 -0.21 -19.71
C THR A 64 22.47 -1.44 -19.13
N ARG A 65 21.37 -1.88 -19.75
CA ARG A 65 20.67 -3.09 -19.34
C ARG A 65 21.59 -4.30 -19.36
N ASN A 66 22.30 -4.53 -20.45
CA ASN A 66 23.23 -5.66 -20.60
C ASN A 66 24.33 -5.66 -19.52
N ILE A 67 24.89 -4.49 -19.19
CA ILE A 67 25.89 -4.36 -18.11
C ILE A 67 25.30 -4.79 -16.77
N TYR A 68 24.06 -4.36 -16.45
CA TYR A 68 23.41 -4.73 -15.22
C TYR A 68 23.06 -6.23 -15.16
N GLU A 69 22.61 -6.82 -16.26
CA GLU A 69 22.32 -8.26 -16.37
C GLU A 69 23.60 -9.10 -16.21
N THR A 70 24.65 -8.78 -16.97
CA THR A 70 25.92 -9.55 -16.93
C THR A 70 26.68 -9.41 -15.62
N SER A 71 26.55 -8.26 -14.93
CA SER A 71 27.15 -8.05 -13.62
C SER A 71 26.32 -8.57 -12.44
N GLY A 72 25.15 -9.17 -12.69
CA GLY A 72 24.23 -9.64 -11.64
C GLY A 72 23.52 -8.52 -10.87
N ARG A 73 23.64 -7.26 -11.31
CA ARG A 73 22.93 -6.11 -10.71
C ARG A 73 21.49 -5.98 -11.18
N TYR A 74 21.07 -6.77 -12.17
CA TYR A 74 19.69 -6.92 -12.56
C TYR A 74 19.33 -8.38 -12.72
N ILE A 75 18.41 -8.83 -11.86
CA ILE A 75 17.85 -10.19 -11.87
C ILE A 75 16.34 -10.02 -11.84
N PRO A 76 15.64 -10.11 -13.01
CA PRO A 76 14.20 -9.80 -13.10
C PRO A 76 13.34 -10.54 -12.09
N LYS A 77 13.62 -11.83 -11.81
CA LYS A 77 12.86 -12.62 -10.83
C LYS A 77 12.95 -12.10 -9.40
N ASN A 78 13.90 -11.24 -9.09
CA ASN A 78 14.14 -10.68 -7.75
C ASN A 78 13.51 -9.29 -7.57
N VAL A 79 12.90 -8.73 -8.61
CA VAL A 79 12.18 -7.45 -8.55
C VAL A 79 10.73 -7.68 -8.14
N ILE A 80 10.26 -6.92 -7.15
CA ILE A 80 8.85 -6.88 -6.74
C ILE A 80 8.46 -5.49 -6.27
N ALA A 81 7.31 -4.99 -6.73
CA ALA A 81 6.70 -3.79 -6.20
C ALA A 81 5.78 -4.15 -5.02
N THR A 82 5.90 -3.41 -3.91
CA THR A 82 5.17 -3.71 -2.68
C THR A 82 4.36 -2.54 -2.15
N ARG A 83 4.70 -1.31 -2.56
CA ARG A 83 4.05 -0.06 -2.17
C ARG A 83 3.90 0.85 -3.36
N THR A 84 2.82 1.62 -3.38
CA THR A 84 2.60 2.64 -4.39
C THR A 84 1.99 3.90 -3.77
N GLN A 85 2.21 5.04 -4.42
CA GLN A 85 1.50 6.28 -4.17
C GLN A 85 1.15 6.89 -5.52
N ILE A 86 -0.06 7.42 -5.66
CA ILE A 86 -0.50 7.99 -6.92
C ILE A 86 -0.48 9.51 -6.82
N TYR A 87 0.24 10.14 -7.74
CA TYR A 87 0.27 11.58 -7.91
C TYR A 87 -0.21 11.93 -9.29
N LYS A 88 -1.40 12.54 -9.39
CA LYS A 88 -2.08 12.81 -10.68
C LYS A 88 -2.24 11.52 -11.50
N ASP A 89 -1.54 11.44 -12.63
CA ASP A 89 -1.59 10.31 -13.56
C ASP A 89 -0.35 9.39 -13.46
N ASP A 90 0.44 9.54 -12.40
CA ASP A 90 1.65 8.76 -12.19
C ASP A 90 1.56 7.93 -10.91
N ALA A 91 1.91 6.66 -11.00
CA ALA A 91 2.10 5.79 -9.85
C ALA A 91 3.59 5.74 -9.48
N ILE A 92 3.93 6.21 -8.28
CA ILE A 92 5.27 6.09 -7.71
C ILE A 92 5.32 4.79 -6.91
N ILE A 93 6.33 3.97 -7.15
CA ILE A 93 6.35 2.56 -6.74
C ILE A 93 7.63 2.27 -5.96
N ALA A 94 7.49 1.65 -4.79
CA ALA A 94 8.62 1.12 -4.04
C ALA A 94 8.86 -0.35 -4.38
N MET A 95 10.10 -0.65 -4.72
CA MET A 95 10.63 -1.98 -5.04
C MET A 95 11.80 -2.29 -4.12
N PRO A 96 11.55 -2.77 -2.90
CA PRO A 96 12.61 -3.01 -1.93
C PRO A 96 13.66 -4.00 -2.44
N ARG A 97 14.93 -3.74 -2.12
CA ARG A 97 16.01 -4.69 -2.36
C ARG A 97 15.99 -5.86 -1.37
N TYR A 98 14.87 -6.62 -1.39
CA TYR A 98 14.73 -7.83 -0.56
C TYR A 98 15.69 -8.94 -0.96
N LYS A 99 16.04 -8.99 -2.26
CA LYS A 99 16.96 -9.93 -2.88
C LYS A 99 17.98 -9.17 -3.74
N PRO A 100 19.14 -9.77 -4.09
CA PRO A 100 20.11 -9.11 -4.97
C PRO A 100 19.57 -8.89 -6.38
N GLY A 101 20.15 -7.95 -7.11
CA GLY A 101 19.81 -7.69 -8.51
C GLY A 101 18.55 -6.86 -8.70
N VAL A 102 18.21 -5.96 -7.79
CA VAL A 102 17.18 -4.93 -7.93
C VAL A 102 17.85 -3.60 -8.27
N PRO A 103 17.80 -3.11 -9.53
CA PRO A 103 18.63 -1.98 -9.99
C PRO A 103 18.30 -0.67 -9.29
N PHE A 104 17.02 -0.43 -9.07
CA PHE A 104 16.54 0.75 -8.35
C PHE A 104 15.37 0.37 -7.43
N THR A 105 15.27 1.08 -6.32
CA THR A 105 14.31 0.76 -5.25
C THR A 105 13.08 1.67 -5.24
N LEU A 106 13.11 2.78 -6.00
CA LEU A 106 12.00 3.70 -6.16
C LEU A 106 11.84 4.04 -7.65
N GLY A 107 10.66 3.82 -8.18
CA GLY A 107 10.36 4.06 -9.58
C GLY A 107 9.04 4.78 -9.79
N VAL A 108 8.76 5.18 -11.01
CA VAL A 108 7.51 5.80 -11.44
C VAL A 108 7.04 5.21 -12.76
N MET A 109 5.73 5.03 -12.90
CA MET A 109 5.07 4.67 -14.16
C MET A 109 3.87 5.57 -14.42
N SER A 110 3.56 5.81 -15.70
CA SER A 110 2.36 6.55 -16.10
C SER A 110 1.12 5.65 -16.09
N LEU A 111 0.02 6.17 -15.53
CA LEU A 111 -1.31 5.56 -15.58
C LEU A 111 -2.12 5.97 -16.82
N LYS A 112 -1.54 6.82 -17.68
CA LYS A 112 -2.17 7.26 -18.97
C LYS A 112 -1.89 6.32 -20.12
N THR A 113 -0.78 5.59 -20.07
CA THR A 113 -0.41 4.68 -21.15
C THR A 113 -1.33 3.46 -21.16
N LYS A 114 -1.98 3.24 -22.29
CA LYS A 114 -2.78 2.05 -22.54
C LYS A 114 -1.94 0.85 -23.04
N ASP A 115 -0.62 0.94 -22.88
CA ASP A 115 0.29 -0.12 -23.30
C ASP A 115 0.09 -1.38 -22.44
N CYS A 116 0.02 -2.52 -23.10
CA CYS A 116 -0.05 -3.83 -22.44
C CYS A 116 1.19 -4.12 -21.55
N THR A 117 2.24 -3.31 -21.69
CA THR A 117 3.50 -3.46 -20.94
C THR A 117 3.91 -2.13 -20.31
N PRO A 118 3.39 -1.79 -19.13
CA PRO A 118 3.77 -0.55 -18.44
C PRO A 118 5.26 -0.54 -18.13
N LYS A 119 5.90 0.63 -18.30
CA LYS A 119 7.32 0.84 -18.04
C LYS A 119 7.50 1.61 -16.73
N VAL A 120 8.45 1.15 -15.93
CA VAL A 120 8.82 1.76 -14.66
C VAL A 120 10.22 2.36 -14.80
N THR A 121 10.30 3.69 -14.66
CA THR A 121 11.58 4.43 -14.68
C THR A 121 12.01 4.78 -13.25
N PRO A 122 13.32 4.94 -12.97
CA PRO A 122 13.78 5.36 -11.65
C PRO A 122 13.25 6.74 -11.25
N PHE A 123 12.74 6.88 -10.03
CA PHE A 123 12.23 8.14 -9.52
C PHE A 123 13.12 8.68 -8.37
N PRO A 124 13.46 9.95 -8.34
CA PRO A 124 13.31 10.94 -9.42
C PRO A 124 14.32 10.77 -10.57
N CYS A 125 15.41 10.04 -10.37
CA CYS A 125 16.44 9.76 -11.37
C CYS A 125 17.34 8.58 -10.95
N TRP A 126 18.23 8.13 -11.85
CA TRP A 126 19.18 7.04 -11.60
C TRP A 126 20.17 7.34 -10.47
N ALA A 127 20.65 8.59 -10.36
CA ALA A 127 21.71 8.96 -9.40
C ALA A 127 21.32 8.69 -7.94
N ILE A 128 20.06 8.84 -7.58
CA ILE A 128 19.56 8.57 -6.21
C ILE A 128 19.35 7.07 -5.93
N GLN A 129 19.60 6.20 -6.90
CA GLN A 129 19.35 4.75 -6.79
C GLN A 129 20.61 3.92 -6.55
N GLU A 130 21.77 4.54 -6.47
CA GLU A 130 23.06 3.85 -6.42
C GLU A 130 23.25 3.09 -5.12
N GLU A 131 23.30 1.75 -5.20
CA GLU A 131 23.56 0.88 -4.04
C GLU A 131 24.99 1.07 -3.53
N GLY A 132 25.13 1.24 -2.20
CA GLY A 132 26.40 1.48 -1.53
C GLY A 132 26.77 2.95 -1.37
N ASN A 133 26.14 3.85 -2.12
CA ASN A 133 26.26 5.29 -1.90
C ASN A 133 25.24 5.73 -0.83
N CYS A 134 25.69 6.15 0.35
CA CYS A 134 24.78 6.51 1.45
C CYS A 134 24.02 7.82 1.25
N GLN A 135 24.34 8.63 0.25
CA GLN A 135 23.52 9.75 -0.19
C GLN A 135 22.31 9.27 -1.03
N ALA A 136 22.42 8.09 -1.65
CA ALA A 136 21.38 7.47 -2.44
C ALA A 136 20.47 6.52 -1.61
N LEU A 137 19.37 6.06 -2.21
CA LEU A 137 18.41 5.12 -1.60
C LEU A 137 18.95 3.68 -1.68
N GLN A 138 18.93 2.98 -0.56
CA GLN A 138 19.41 1.61 -0.48
C GLN A 138 18.29 0.58 -0.61
N SER A 139 17.25 0.67 0.21
CA SER A 139 16.11 -0.25 0.16
C SER A 139 14.86 0.44 0.71
N VAL A 140 14.01 0.91 -0.18
CA VAL A 140 12.76 1.60 0.15
C VAL A 140 11.68 0.57 0.47
N VAL A 141 11.24 0.53 1.72
CA VAL A 141 10.24 -0.44 2.18
C VAL A 141 8.83 0.13 2.27
N ASP A 142 8.71 1.46 2.44
CA ASP A 142 7.42 2.13 2.47
C ASP A 142 7.53 3.57 1.97
N ILE A 143 6.42 4.08 1.43
CA ILE A 143 6.31 5.44 0.90
C ILE A 143 4.94 6.04 1.25
N THR A 144 4.91 7.33 1.57
CA THR A 144 3.69 8.07 1.85
C THR A 144 3.74 9.44 1.17
N LEU A 145 2.76 9.73 0.34
CA LEU A 145 2.57 11.05 -0.26
C LEU A 145 1.74 11.92 0.68
N ASP A 146 2.22 13.13 0.97
CA ASP A 146 1.53 14.06 1.85
C ASP A 146 0.73 15.13 1.08
N ILE A 147 0.02 15.95 1.84
CA ILE A 147 -0.84 17.04 1.31
C ILE A 147 -0.04 18.22 0.70
N GLN A 148 1.28 18.27 0.90
CA GLN A 148 2.17 19.30 0.35
C GLN A 148 2.94 18.81 -0.89
N ASP A 149 2.51 17.69 -1.48
CA ASP A 149 3.16 17.01 -2.60
C ASP A 149 4.60 16.57 -2.27
N ILE A 150 4.88 16.24 -1.02
CA ILE A 150 6.13 15.62 -0.60
C ILE A 150 5.91 14.10 -0.45
N LEU A 151 6.69 13.33 -1.18
CA LEU A 151 6.79 11.90 -1.01
C LEU A 151 7.81 11.60 0.09
N TRP A 152 7.33 11.05 1.19
CA TRP A 152 8.17 10.56 2.28
C TRP A 152 8.53 9.11 2.02
N VAL A 153 9.82 8.82 2.00
CA VAL A 153 10.40 7.55 1.59
C VAL A 153 11.15 6.93 2.75
N LEU A 154 10.75 5.76 3.20
CA LEU A 154 11.44 5.01 4.26
C LEU A 154 12.50 4.09 3.65
N ASP A 155 13.77 4.47 3.77
CA ASP A 155 14.91 3.67 3.38
C ASP A 155 15.54 3.01 4.61
N VAL A 156 15.49 1.68 4.67
CA VAL A 156 15.99 0.92 5.82
C VAL A 156 17.50 0.72 5.82
N GLY A 157 18.19 1.08 4.74
CA GLY A 157 19.65 0.97 4.62
C GLY A 157 20.19 -0.47 4.60
N VAL A 158 19.31 -1.47 4.59
CA VAL A 158 19.65 -2.90 4.55
C VAL A 158 19.10 -3.51 3.27
N VAL A 159 19.94 -4.21 2.53
CA VAL A 159 19.57 -4.94 1.31
C VAL A 159 19.61 -6.45 1.56
N ASN A 160 19.02 -7.22 0.65
CA ASN A 160 18.97 -8.70 0.65
C ASN A 160 18.33 -9.29 1.92
N THR A 161 17.32 -8.63 2.45
CA THR A 161 16.70 -8.95 3.76
C THR A 161 16.00 -10.31 3.80
N LEU A 162 15.67 -10.89 2.65
CA LEU A 162 15.06 -12.23 2.53
C LEU A 162 16.07 -13.35 2.29
N GLU A 163 17.34 -13.02 2.05
CA GLU A 163 18.41 -13.99 1.83
C GLU A 163 19.52 -13.77 2.87
N GLN A 164 20.53 -12.96 2.52
CA GLN A 164 21.63 -12.58 3.41
C GLN A 164 21.62 -11.08 3.65
N PRO A 165 20.99 -10.59 4.73
CA PRO A 165 20.86 -9.17 5.00
C PRO A 165 22.23 -8.49 5.10
N VAL A 166 22.41 -7.42 4.32
CA VAL A 166 23.61 -6.59 4.33
C VAL A 166 23.23 -5.15 4.64
N ARG A 167 23.76 -4.60 5.72
CA ARG A 167 23.65 -3.17 5.99
C ARG A 167 24.63 -2.41 5.12
N ARG A 168 24.07 -1.65 4.16
CA ARG A 168 24.87 -0.76 3.29
C ARG A 168 25.06 0.60 3.91
N CYS A 169 23.98 1.17 4.47
CA CYS A 169 23.96 2.52 5.01
C CYS A 169 23.07 2.62 6.27
N PRO A 170 23.15 3.71 7.04
CA PRO A 170 22.18 4.00 8.07
C PRO A 170 20.74 4.12 7.50
N PRO A 171 19.72 3.72 8.27
CA PRO A 171 18.34 3.95 7.87
C PRO A 171 18.01 5.45 7.89
N LYS A 172 17.17 5.87 6.94
CA LYS A 172 16.76 7.27 6.82
C LYS A 172 15.34 7.41 6.28
N VAL A 173 14.75 8.58 6.48
CA VAL A 173 13.57 9.02 5.74
C VAL A 173 13.99 10.16 4.82
N VAL A 174 13.56 10.08 3.56
CA VAL A 174 13.85 11.09 2.56
C VAL A 174 12.54 11.73 2.09
N GLY A 175 12.41 13.04 2.19
CA GLY A 175 11.32 13.81 1.61
C GLY A 175 11.68 14.28 0.22
N ILE A 176 10.88 13.90 -0.78
CA ILE A 176 11.08 14.26 -2.20
C ILE A 176 9.85 15.04 -2.67
N ASN A 177 10.04 16.25 -3.18
CA ASN A 177 8.97 16.99 -3.82
C ASN A 177 8.63 16.33 -5.16
N VAL A 178 7.41 15.78 -5.29
CA VAL A 178 7.03 15.01 -6.48
C VAL A 178 6.89 15.84 -7.75
N LYS A 179 6.67 17.17 -7.63
CA LYS A 179 6.58 18.07 -8.77
C LYS A 179 7.94 18.37 -9.39
N THR A 180 8.96 18.47 -8.56
CA THR A 180 10.30 18.92 -9.00
C THR A 180 11.34 17.81 -9.01
N GLY A 181 11.05 16.64 -8.39
CA GLY A 181 11.99 15.56 -8.17
C GLY A 181 13.11 15.90 -7.17
N LYS A 182 13.06 17.05 -6.49
CA LYS A 182 14.12 17.49 -5.57
C LYS A 182 13.93 16.88 -4.20
N VAL A 183 15.03 16.41 -3.61
CA VAL A 183 15.09 16.04 -2.19
C VAL A 183 14.99 17.33 -1.37
N VAL A 184 13.98 17.42 -0.51
CA VAL A 184 13.72 18.59 0.34
C VAL A 184 14.09 18.33 1.81
N LYS A 185 14.17 17.06 2.22
CA LYS A 185 14.54 16.68 3.59
C LYS A 185 15.22 15.32 3.60
N VAL A 186 16.23 15.17 4.43
CA VAL A 186 16.81 13.87 4.83
C VAL A 186 16.80 13.79 6.34
N ILE A 187 16.24 12.72 6.88
CA ILE A 187 16.17 12.42 8.31
C ILE A 187 17.01 11.19 8.57
N ASP A 188 18.12 11.35 9.24
CA ASP A 188 18.94 10.22 9.73
C ASP A 188 18.24 9.58 10.94
N LEU A 189 18.02 8.27 10.86
CA LEU A 189 17.39 7.49 11.93
C LEU A 189 18.40 6.69 12.76
N SER A 190 19.70 6.79 12.49
CA SER A 190 20.73 5.94 13.11
C SER A 190 20.73 5.98 14.63
N PHE A 191 20.44 7.13 15.24
CA PHE A 191 20.36 7.30 16.70
C PHE A 191 19.01 6.86 17.32
N LEU A 192 18.02 6.53 16.49
CA LEU A 192 16.69 6.05 16.90
C LEU A 192 16.51 4.55 16.75
N VAL A 193 17.50 3.85 16.19
CA VAL A 193 17.45 2.40 15.93
C VAL A 193 18.55 1.67 16.67
N ASN A 194 18.40 0.37 16.77
CA ASN A 194 19.44 -0.55 17.27
C ASN A 194 19.69 -1.66 16.22
N PRO A 195 20.70 -2.51 16.40
CA PRO A 195 21.00 -3.57 15.41
C PRO A 195 19.87 -4.55 15.13
N LEU A 196 18.91 -4.68 16.06
CA LEU A 196 17.74 -5.55 15.90
C LEU A 196 16.55 -4.85 15.27
N SER A 197 16.56 -3.52 15.17
CA SER A 197 15.46 -2.72 14.64
C SER A 197 15.02 -3.20 13.26
N ARG A 198 13.70 -3.27 13.07
CA ARG A 198 13.07 -3.67 11.83
C ARG A 198 11.97 -2.70 11.46
N LEU A 199 12.37 -1.65 10.73
CA LEU A 199 11.48 -0.60 10.25
C LEU A 199 10.61 -1.13 9.11
N GLN A 200 9.31 -0.82 9.12
CA GLN A 200 8.37 -1.43 8.17
C GLN A 200 7.40 -0.45 7.54
N TYR A 201 6.77 0.42 8.32
CA TYR A 201 5.73 1.34 7.86
C TYR A 201 6.03 2.77 8.25
N LEU A 202 5.57 3.69 7.40
CA LEU A 202 5.73 5.12 7.53
C LEU A 202 4.38 5.80 7.36
N VAL A 203 4.00 6.71 8.26
CA VAL A 203 2.88 7.62 8.07
C VAL A 203 3.25 9.04 8.46
N VAL A 204 2.59 10.01 7.84
CA VAL A 204 2.86 11.44 8.04
C VAL A 204 1.67 12.12 8.69
N ASP A 205 1.93 12.95 9.66
CA ASP A 205 0.95 13.67 10.44
C ASP A 205 1.23 15.17 10.47
N TYR A 206 0.20 15.96 10.27
CA TYR A 206 0.22 17.41 10.37
C TYR A 206 -0.53 17.82 11.63
N ALA A 207 0.18 18.42 12.58
CA ALA A 207 -0.41 18.93 13.79
C ALA A 207 -1.11 20.26 13.56
N ASP A 208 -2.05 20.61 14.45
CA ASP A 208 -2.85 21.84 14.32
C ASP A 208 -1.99 23.11 14.41
N ASP A 209 -0.82 23.02 15.05
CA ASP A 209 0.19 24.09 15.14
C ASP A 209 1.11 24.17 13.89
N GLY A 210 0.81 23.43 12.84
CA GLY A 210 1.58 23.40 11.60
C GLY A 210 2.86 22.54 11.65
N GLN A 211 3.16 21.88 12.77
CA GLN A 211 4.30 20.99 12.85
C GLN A 211 4.04 19.70 12.10
N VAL A 212 5.06 19.19 11.42
CA VAL A 212 5.02 17.94 10.65
C VAL A 212 5.72 16.83 11.44
N TYR A 213 5.03 15.69 11.56
CA TYR A 213 5.54 14.51 12.24
C TYR A 213 5.56 13.32 11.29
N VAL A 214 6.57 12.49 11.44
CA VAL A 214 6.70 11.19 10.79
C VAL A 214 6.67 10.11 11.86
N TYR A 215 5.78 9.13 11.69
CA TYR A 215 5.72 7.95 12.54
C TYR A 215 6.20 6.74 11.78
N ILE A 216 7.11 5.96 12.39
CA ILE A 216 7.71 4.77 11.76
C ILE A 216 7.57 3.59 12.71
N SER A 217 7.02 2.47 12.22
CA SER A 217 6.97 1.25 13.02
C SER A 217 8.31 0.55 13.07
N ASP A 218 8.78 0.22 14.27
CA ASP A 218 9.90 -0.68 14.53
C ASP A 218 9.36 -1.96 15.19
N ALA A 219 9.11 -2.96 14.38
CA ALA A 219 8.48 -4.19 14.84
C ALA A 219 9.36 -4.99 15.80
N ALA A 220 10.67 -4.97 15.64
CA ALA A 220 11.58 -5.71 16.51
C ALA A 220 11.79 -5.04 17.86
N ALA A 221 11.79 -3.71 17.88
CA ALA A 221 11.94 -2.92 19.11
C ALA A 221 10.61 -2.68 19.84
N ARG A 222 9.48 -3.16 19.30
CA ARG A 222 8.13 -2.90 19.83
C ARG A 222 7.91 -1.42 20.09
N SER A 223 8.22 -0.61 19.10
CA SER A 223 8.15 0.84 19.25
C SER A 223 7.65 1.52 17.99
N ILE A 224 7.19 2.74 18.18
CA ILE A 224 6.94 3.70 17.11
C ILE A 224 8.00 4.79 17.26
N ILE A 225 8.80 4.99 16.22
CA ILE A 225 9.67 6.14 16.11
C ILE A 225 8.80 7.34 15.76
N VAL A 226 8.90 8.38 16.54
CA VAL A 226 8.25 9.68 16.33
C VAL A 226 9.32 10.70 15.99
N TYR A 227 9.21 11.31 14.82
CA TYR A 227 10.14 12.35 14.41
C TYR A 227 9.38 13.63 14.08
N ASN A 228 9.68 14.70 14.80
CA ASN A 228 9.20 16.04 14.48
C ASN A 228 10.12 16.64 13.41
N VAL A 229 9.61 16.72 12.18
CA VAL A 229 10.36 17.21 11.02
C VAL A 229 10.69 18.69 11.15
N THR A 230 9.76 19.48 11.69
CA THR A 230 9.90 20.92 11.88
C THR A 230 10.95 21.23 12.94
N ALA A 231 10.89 20.55 14.09
CA ALA A 231 11.85 20.74 15.18
C ALA A 231 13.16 19.94 14.98
N ASN A 232 13.26 19.12 13.94
CA ASN A 232 14.40 18.28 13.61
C ASN A 232 14.88 17.39 14.77
N ARG A 233 13.95 16.74 15.46
CA ARG A 233 14.24 15.84 16.58
C ARG A 233 13.29 14.65 16.61
N GLY A 234 13.79 13.51 17.08
CA GLY A 234 13.00 12.30 17.19
C GLY A 234 13.23 11.56 18.50
N TYR A 235 12.32 10.65 18.80
CA TYR A 235 12.38 9.75 19.95
C TYR A 235 11.59 8.47 19.66
N ARG A 236 11.75 7.46 20.49
CA ARG A 236 11.01 6.21 20.40
C ARG A 236 9.92 6.16 21.47
N VAL A 237 8.75 5.76 21.05
CA VAL A 237 7.59 5.50 21.90
C VAL A 237 7.45 3.98 22.02
N ILE A 238 7.76 3.43 23.20
CA ILE A 238 7.69 1.99 23.46
C ILE A 238 6.24 1.58 23.70
N LEU A 239 5.78 0.59 22.94
CA LEU A 239 4.41 0.08 23.05
C LEU A 239 4.27 -0.84 24.27
N PRO A 240 3.08 -0.87 24.94
CA PRO A 240 2.83 -1.76 26.06
C PRO A 240 2.99 -3.26 25.71
N ASN A 241 3.29 -4.09 26.69
CA ASN A 241 3.45 -5.54 26.51
C ASN A 241 2.19 -6.21 25.94
N ALA A 242 1.00 -5.70 26.27
CA ALA A 242 -0.26 -6.24 25.75
C ALA A 242 -0.34 -6.25 24.22
N VAL A 243 0.35 -5.31 23.54
CA VAL A 243 0.38 -5.23 22.07
C VAL A 243 1.07 -6.44 21.44
N THR A 244 2.01 -7.06 22.16
CA THR A 244 2.81 -8.20 21.68
C THR A 244 2.32 -9.55 22.18
N ALA A 245 1.16 -9.63 22.81
CA ALA A 245 0.59 -10.90 23.22
C ALA A 245 0.34 -11.81 21.99
N GLY A 246 0.95 -13.00 21.99
CA GLY A 246 0.87 -13.96 20.87
C GLY A 246 1.78 -13.64 19.66
N VAL A 247 2.64 -12.64 19.76
CA VAL A 247 3.53 -12.18 18.67
C VAL A 247 4.79 -13.03 18.58
N GLN A 248 5.16 -13.42 17.36
CA GLN A 248 6.42 -14.12 17.07
C GLN A 248 7.57 -13.13 16.86
N ARG A 249 8.82 -13.61 17.02
CA ARG A 249 10.04 -12.78 16.93
C ARG A 249 10.18 -11.97 15.61
N ARG A 250 9.68 -12.50 14.49
CA ARG A 250 9.76 -11.86 13.16
C ARG A 250 8.41 -11.43 12.64
N ASP A 251 7.56 -10.91 13.50
CA ASP A 251 6.23 -10.47 13.13
C ASP A 251 6.21 -9.08 12.48
N VAL A 252 5.10 -8.73 11.86
CA VAL A 252 4.90 -7.44 11.15
C VAL A 252 4.03 -6.55 12.02
N LEU A 253 4.49 -5.32 12.27
CA LEU A 253 3.73 -4.27 12.97
C LEU A 253 3.08 -3.34 11.95
N TYR A 254 1.85 -3.66 11.58
CA TYR A 254 1.02 -2.82 10.70
C TYR A 254 0.56 -1.57 11.42
N MET A 255 0.49 -0.45 10.70
CA MET A 255 -0.10 0.79 11.21
C MET A 255 -0.73 1.61 10.08
N THR A 256 -1.72 2.41 10.45
CA THR A 256 -2.36 3.39 9.56
C THR A 256 -2.87 4.58 10.38
N LEU A 257 -2.77 5.80 9.85
CA LEU A 257 -3.19 7.02 10.52
C LEU A 257 -4.52 7.51 9.95
N VAL A 258 -5.56 7.48 10.77
CA VAL A 258 -6.90 7.95 10.40
C VAL A 258 -7.08 9.39 10.88
N LYS A 259 -7.52 10.25 9.99
CA LYS A 259 -7.81 11.66 10.26
C LYS A 259 -9.33 11.86 10.11
N LYS A 260 -10.07 11.86 11.21
CA LYS A 260 -11.49 12.22 11.18
C LYS A 260 -11.64 13.69 10.78
N SER A 261 -12.74 14.02 10.11
CA SER A 261 -13.08 15.40 9.67
C SER A 261 -13.06 16.41 10.82
N CYS A 262 -13.41 15.98 12.02
CA CYS A 262 -13.33 16.78 13.26
C CYS A 262 -12.66 15.97 14.36
N GLY A 263 -11.38 16.22 14.65
CA GLY A 263 -10.74 15.59 15.80
C GLY A 263 -9.25 15.29 15.63
N THR A 264 -8.63 14.89 16.72
CA THR A 264 -7.23 14.49 16.74
C THR A 264 -7.02 13.22 15.91
N PRO A 265 -6.04 13.19 15.00
CA PRO A 265 -5.67 11.98 14.29
C PRO A 265 -5.38 10.81 15.23
N ILE A 266 -5.77 9.62 14.81
CA ILE A 266 -5.61 8.38 15.58
C ILE A 266 -4.78 7.40 14.75
N LEU A 267 -3.68 6.92 15.33
CA LEU A 267 -2.89 5.86 14.76
C LEU A 267 -3.46 4.51 15.21
N TYR A 268 -3.95 3.72 14.26
CA TYR A 268 -4.34 2.33 14.47
C TYR A 268 -3.17 1.42 14.13
N PHE A 269 -2.93 0.41 14.95
CA PHE A 269 -1.81 -0.51 14.75
C PHE A 269 -2.08 -1.89 15.35
N THR A 270 -1.44 -2.90 14.78
CA THR A 270 -1.49 -4.27 15.27
C THR A 270 -0.31 -5.08 14.76
N TYR A 271 0.20 -5.99 15.56
CA TYR A 271 1.03 -7.07 15.03
C TYR A 271 0.19 -8.10 14.29
N LEU A 272 0.74 -8.69 13.22
CA LEU A 272 0.05 -9.73 12.46
C LEU A 272 -0.37 -10.89 13.37
N GLY A 273 0.51 -11.34 14.26
CA GLY A 273 0.27 -12.45 15.19
C GLY A 273 -0.60 -12.09 16.39
N SER A 274 -0.73 -10.81 16.75
CA SER A 274 -1.58 -10.37 17.85
C SER A 274 -3.06 -10.67 17.56
N ASN A 275 -3.83 -10.96 18.61
CA ASN A 275 -5.27 -11.18 18.51
C ASN A 275 -6.10 -9.91 18.72
N ARG A 276 -5.47 -8.75 18.82
CA ARG A 276 -6.16 -7.49 19.09
C ARG A 276 -5.66 -6.36 18.19
N LEU A 277 -6.57 -5.43 17.91
CA LEU A 277 -6.28 -4.16 17.26
C LEU A 277 -6.16 -3.08 18.33
N PHE A 278 -5.16 -2.20 18.18
CA PHE A 278 -4.88 -1.11 19.11
C PHE A 278 -4.91 0.24 18.40
N ALA A 279 -5.10 1.28 19.17
CA ALA A 279 -5.05 2.65 18.66
C ALA A 279 -4.42 3.59 19.70
N ILE A 280 -3.86 4.70 19.21
CA ILE A 280 -3.34 5.78 20.04
C ILE A 280 -3.61 7.13 19.35
N LYS A 281 -4.09 8.13 20.11
CA LYS A 281 -4.24 9.48 19.57
C LYS A 281 -2.87 10.07 19.26
N ALA A 282 -2.74 10.74 18.12
CA ALA A 282 -1.46 11.34 17.67
C ALA A 282 -0.88 12.34 18.69
N ILE A 283 -1.74 13.04 19.43
CA ILE A 283 -1.29 13.96 20.48
C ILE A 283 -0.47 13.27 21.58
N HIS A 284 -0.77 12.01 21.91
CA HIS A 284 0.01 11.26 22.90
C HIS A 284 1.35 10.80 22.30
N LEU A 285 1.38 10.40 21.03
CA LEU A 285 2.63 10.12 20.32
C LEU A 285 3.54 11.33 20.28
N ARG A 286 3.00 12.51 19.92
CA ARG A 286 3.74 13.78 19.88
C ARG A 286 4.30 14.21 21.22
N ARG A 287 3.71 13.73 22.34
CA ARG A 287 4.19 13.97 23.73
C ARG A 287 5.08 12.86 24.28
N GLY A 288 5.31 11.79 23.52
CA GLY A 288 6.07 10.63 23.98
C GLY A 288 5.38 9.78 25.06
N GLN A 289 4.06 9.88 25.17
CA GLN A 289 3.26 9.24 26.22
C GLN A 289 2.57 7.98 25.71
N THR A 290 2.87 6.82 26.30
CA THR A 290 2.16 5.56 26.00
C THR A 290 1.43 4.99 27.21
N HIS A 291 1.87 5.31 28.43
CA HIS A 291 1.25 4.76 29.63
C HIS A 291 -0.21 5.22 29.76
N GLY A 292 -1.14 4.26 29.75
CA GLY A 292 -2.58 4.53 29.83
C GLY A 292 -3.21 5.21 28.61
N THR A 293 -2.46 5.41 27.51
CA THR A 293 -2.95 6.13 26.31
C THR A 293 -3.22 5.23 25.10
N VAL A 294 -2.67 4.02 25.11
CA VAL A 294 -2.94 2.99 24.09
C VAL A 294 -4.31 2.39 24.38
N MET A 295 -5.20 2.52 23.42
CA MET A 295 -6.56 2.00 23.47
C MET A 295 -6.61 0.62 22.85
N ASP A 296 -7.29 -0.30 23.49
CA ASP A 296 -7.66 -1.59 22.91
C ASP A 296 -8.96 -1.41 22.12
N VAL A 297 -8.86 -1.51 20.79
CA VAL A 297 -10.01 -1.30 19.89
C VAL A 297 -10.94 -2.51 19.87
N GLY A 298 -10.38 -3.71 20.01
CA GLY A 298 -11.15 -4.93 20.05
C GLY A 298 -10.39 -6.17 19.58
N PRO A 299 -11.01 -7.35 19.75
CA PRO A 299 -10.44 -8.60 19.31
C PRO A 299 -10.50 -8.74 17.78
N LYS A 300 -9.47 -9.32 17.20
CA LYS A 300 -9.44 -9.75 15.80
C LYS A 300 -9.92 -11.20 15.74
N GLN A 301 -10.94 -11.48 14.94
CA GLN A 301 -11.41 -12.83 14.69
C GLN A 301 -10.39 -13.64 13.89
N HIS A 302 -9.70 -12.97 12.95
CA HIS A 302 -8.64 -13.52 12.14
C HIS A 302 -7.37 -12.66 12.26
N LYS A 303 -6.23 -13.20 11.86
CA LYS A 303 -5.01 -12.40 11.70
C LYS A 303 -5.19 -11.47 10.51
N ILE A 304 -5.25 -10.16 10.74
CA ILE A 304 -5.49 -9.17 9.70
C ILE A 304 -4.20 -8.50 9.24
N VAL A 305 -4.18 -8.14 7.96
CA VAL A 305 -3.18 -7.31 7.29
C VAL A 305 -3.84 -5.97 6.99
N ILE A 306 -3.41 -4.89 7.66
CA ILE A 306 -3.89 -3.54 7.33
C ILE A 306 -3.27 -3.14 5.99
N LEU A 307 -4.12 -2.71 5.06
CA LEU A 307 -3.73 -2.32 3.70
C LEU A 307 -3.59 -0.81 3.54
N GLY A 308 -4.33 -0.02 4.33
CA GLY A 308 -4.33 1.43 4.26
C GLY A 308 -5.64 2.04 4.72
N ASN A 309 -5.89 3.29 4.33
CA ASN A 309 -7.10 4.03 4.65
C ASN A 309 -7.49 4.97 3.49
N ASP A 310 -8.69 5.56 3.57
CA ASP A 310 -9.25 6.49 2.58
C ASP A 310 -8.89 7.97 2.84
N ASN A 311 -7.98 8.26 3.78
CA ASN A 311 -7.71 9.57 4.37
C ASN A 311 -8.90 10.16 5.18
N GLY A 312 -9.95 9.37 5.38
CA GLY A 312 -11.13 9.68 6.18
C GLY A 312 -11.30 8.73 7.35
N CYS A 313 -12.44 8.04 7.41
CA CYS A 313 -12.84 7.14 8.50
C CYS A 313 -12.70 5.65 8.19
N ALA A 314 -12.32 5.27 6.97
CA ALA A 314 -12.26 3.88 6.56
C ALA A 314 -10.84 3.30 6.62
N ILE A 315 -10.71 2.13 7.23
CA ILE A 315 -9.51 1.30 7.20
C ILE A 315 -9.78 0.08 6.31
N PHE A 316 -8.89 -0.16 5.34
CA PHE A 316 -8.91 -1.33 4.49
C PHE A 316 -7.99 -2.40 5.04
N PHE A 317 -8.46 -3.63 5.04
CA PHE A 317 -7.70 -4.77 5.52
C PHE A 317 -8.10 -6.06 4.79
N ARG A 318 -7.30 -7.08 4.91
CA ARG A 318 -7.61 -8.45 4.52
C ARG A 318 -7.23 -9.43 5.63
N ASN A 319 -7.77 -10.63 5.58
CA ASN A 319 -7.31 -11.71 6.42
C ASN A 319 -5.95 -12.25 5.92
N LYS A 320 -5.14 -12.80 6.82
CA LYS A 320 -3.88 -13.41 6.46
C LYS A 320 -4.11 -14.61 5.54
N GLY A 321 -3.49 -14.61 4.37
CA GLY A 321 -3.60 -15.69 3.37
C GLY A 321 -4.80 -15.58 2.44
N GLU A 322 -5.72 -14.64 2.66
CA GLU A 322 -6.89 -14.39 1.82
C GLU A 322 -6.68 -13.15 0.96
N SER A 323 -7.32 -13.11 -0.20
CA SER A 323 -7.24 -12.01 -1.17
C SER A 323 -8.43 -11.05 -1.11
N ASP A 324 -9.47 -11.37 -0.36
CA ASP A 324 -10.62 -10.51 -0.15
C ASP A 324 -10.24 -9.23 0.59
N VAL A 325 -10.69 -8.08 0.11
CA VAL A 325 -10.48 -6.78 0.76
C VAL A 325 -11.74 -6.37 1.49
N TYR A 326 -11.58 -6.10 2.78
CA TYR A 326 -12.62 -5.57 3.65
C TYR A 326 -12.34 -4.11 4.00
N MET A 327 -13.42 -3.37 4.23
CA MET A 327 -13.41 -2.01 4.76
C MET A 327 -14.11 -1.98 6.12
N TRP A 328 -13.51 -1.26 7.07
CA TRP A 328 -14.11 -0.96 8.36
C TRP A 328 -14.15 0.55 8.58
N ASN A 329 -15.35 1.07 8.89
CA ASN A 329 -15.51 2.44 9.34
C ASN A 329 -15.17 2.52 10.85
N VAL A 330 -14.14 3.28 11.20
CA VAL A 330 -13.64 3.40 12.58
C VAL A 330 -14.63 4.09 13.55
N GLU A 331 -15.72 4.63 13.05
CA GLU A 331 -16.81 5.20 13.85
C GLU A 331 -17.77 4.12 14.36
N THR A 332 -17.68 2.92 13.82
CA THR A 332 -18.43 1.75 14.27
C THR A 332 -17.57 0.82 15.14
N PRO A 333 -18.17 0.00 16.01
CA PRO A 333 -17.43 -1.02 16.75
C PRO A 333 -16.62 -1.93 15.82
N PHE A 334 -15.42 -2.33 16.24
CA PHE A 334 -14.57 -3.26 15.48
C PHE A 334 -15.09 -4.69 15.62
N ARG A 335 -16.08 -5.04 14.80
CA ARG A 335 -16.77 -6.34 14.78
C ARG A 335 -17.11 -6.73 13.36
N SER A 336 -17.23 -8.02 13.08
CA SER A 336 -17.47 -8.57 11.73
C SER A 336 -18.72 -8.04 11.05
N GLU A 337 -19.78 -7.76 11.80
CA GLU A 337 -21.01 -7.20 11.26
C GLU A 337 -20.84 -5.79 10.65
N ASN A 338 -19.76 -5.10 11.03
CA ASN A 338 -19.40 -3.77 10.53
C ASN A 338 -18.28 -3.80 9.46
N PHE A 339 -17.90 -4.99 9.00
CA PHE A 339 -16.89 -5.15 7.95
C PHE A 339 -17.58 -5.30 6.60
N LEU A 340 -17.32 -4.38 5.69
CA LEU A 340 -17.86 -4.42 4.33
C LEU A 340 -16.84 -5.10 3.41
N LEU A 341 -17.25 -6.16 2.72
CA LEU A 341 -16.47 -6.74 1.63
C LEU A 341 -16.53 -5.79 0.43
N VAL A 342 -15.41 -5.16 0.08
CA VAL A 342 -15.32 -4.17 -1.01
C VAL A 342 -14.75 -4.78 -2.30
N GLN A 343 -13.94 -5.82 -2.18
CA GLN A 343 -13.46 -6.58 -3.33
C GLN A 343 -13.36 -8.05 -2.95
N GLN A 344 -13.97 -8.90 -3.75
CA GLN A 344 -13.70 -10.33 -3.73
C GLN A 344 -12.41 -10.59 -4.52
N GLY A 345 -11.42 -11.13 -3.85
CA GLY A 345 -10.12 -11.41 -4.44
C GLY A 345 -10.12 -12.63 -5.38
N ASN A 346 -8.98 -12.83 -5.99
CA ASN A 346 -8.69 -14.07 -6.72
C ASN A 346 -7.47 -14.77 -6.10
N ASP A 347 -7.27 -16.03 -6.43
CA ASP A 347 -6.26 -16.87 -5.77
C ASP A 347 -4.81 -16.59 -6.20
N CYS A 348 -4.59 -15.73 -7.21
CA CYS A 348 -3.26 -15.54 -7.81
C CYS A 348 -2.42 -14.44 -7.15
N ARG A 349 -3.04 -13.44 -6.51
CA ARG A 349 -2.37 -12.30 -5.89
C ARG A 349 -3.03 -11.93 -4.57
N LEU A 350 -2.22 -11.40 -3.66
CA LEU A 350 -2.70 -10.87 -2.38
C LEU A 350 -2.54 -9.34 -2.37
N PRO A 351 -3.58 -8.59 -1.96
CA PRO A 351 -3.47 -7.15 -1.73
C PRO A 351 -2.40 -6.84 -0.69
N THR A 352 -1.51 -5.90 -1.00
CA THR A 352 -0.44 -5.44 -0.12
C THR A 352 -0.63 -4.00 0.34
N GLN A 353 -1.41 -3.20 -0.39
CA GLN A 353 -1.75 -1.84 -0.01
C GLN A 353 -3.03 -1.38 -0.71
N VAL A 354 -3.80 -0.51 -0.03
CA VAL A 354 -4.91 0.26 -0.59
C VAL A 354 -4.67 1.73 -0.27
N ILE A 355 -4.78 2.58 -1.28
CA ILE A 355 -4.50 4.03 -1.20
C ILE A 355 -5.57 4.84 -1.92
N PRO A 356 -5.81 6.10 -1.53
CA PRO A 356 -6.55 7.04 -2.33
C PRO A 356 -5.81 7.36 -3.65
N GLY A 357 -6.56 7.52 -4.73
CA GLY A 357 -6.04 7.91 -6.03
C GLY A 357 -6.92 8.93 -6.73
N PRO A 358 -6.66 9.24 -8.01
CA PRO A 358 -7.40 10.22 -8.76
C PRO A 358 -8.87 9.84 -8.93
N LYS A 359 -9.74 10.85 -9.18
CA LYS A 359 -11.18 10.69 -9.39
C LYS A 359 -11.92 10.07 -8.20
N ARG A 360 -11.42 10.29 -6.97
CA ARG A 360 -11.97 9.70 -5.73
C ARG A 360 -12.05 8.17 -5.74
N LEU A 361 -11.21 7.52 -6.55
CA LEU A 361 -11.09 6.06 -6.54
C LEU A 361 -10.09 5.62 -5.48
N MET A 362 -10.40 4.54 -4.78
CA MET A 362 -9.39 3.79 -4.04
C MET A 362 -8.66 2.86 -5.00
N TRP A 363 -7.35 2.73 -4.83
CA TRP A 363 -6.50 1.90 -5.65
C TRP A 363 -5.83 0.83 -4.81
N ALA A 364 -5.74 -0.38 -5.36
CA ALA A 364 -5.03 -1.49 -4.73
C ALA A 364 -3.76 -1.83 -5.49
N ILE A 365 -2.73 -2.24 -4.75
CA ILE A 365 -1.60 -2.99 -5.28
C ILE A 365 -1.67 -4.41 -4.73
N GLU A 366 -1.60 -5.37 -5.64
CA GLU A 366 -1.66 -6.81 -5.35
C GLU A 366 -0.45 -7.50 -5.94
N SER A 367 0.03 -8.54 -5.28
CA SER A 367 1.16 -9.31 -5.79
C SER A 367 1.12 -10.76 -5.31
N ASN A 368 1.82 -11.65 -6.02
CA ASN A 368 2.11 -12.99 -5.54
C ASN A 368 3.37 -13.00 -4.64
N PHE A 369 3.36 -12.15 -3.60
CA PHE A 369 4.49 -11.94 -2.68
C PHE A 369 4.92 -13.24 -1.97
N GLN A 370 3.96 -14.15 -1.72
CA GLN A 370 4.27 -15.44 -1.08
C GLN A 370 5.17 -16.30 -1.98
N ASP A 371 4.85 -16.39 -3.28
CA ASP A 371 5.68 -17.11 -4.25
C ASP A 371 7.05 -16.47 -4.39
N TYR A 372 7.10 -15.13 -4.33
CA TYR A 372 8.37 -14.39 -4.35
C TYR A 372 9.25 -14.74 -3.15
N ILE A 373 8.69 -14.82 -1.93
CA ILE A 373 9.43 -15.25 -0.73
C ILE A 373 9.93 -16.69 -0.88
N GLN A 374 9.09 -17.59 -1.42
CA GLN A 374 9.39 -19.01 -1.58
C GLN A 374 10.29 -19.33 -2.79
N ASN A 375 10.67 -18.32 -3.60
CA ASN A 375 11.43 -18.48 -4.85
C ASN A 375 10.69 -19.30 -5.94
N THR A 376 9.36 -19.36 -5.89
CA THR A 376 8.53 -20.11 -6.86
C THR A 376 8.01 -19.26 -8.00
N VAL A 377 8.34 -17.95 -8.02
CA VAL A 377 8.01 -17.05 -9.14
C VAL A 377 8.72 -17.48 -10.43
N SER A 378 8.10 -17.16 -11.57
CA SER A 378 8.67 -17.41 -12.91
C SER A 378 9.95 -16.59 -13.16
N CYS A 379 10.61 -16.83 -14.29
CA CYS A 379 11.79 -16.05 -14.72
C CYS A 379 11.49 -14.54 -14.87
N SER A 380 10.23 -14.16 -15.12
CA SER A 380 9.79 -12.77 -15.18
C SER A 380 9.63 -12.10 -13.81
N GLY A 381 9.77 -12.84 -12.72
CA GLY A 381 9.61 -12.34 -11.36
C GLY A 381 8.18 -12.34 -10.85
N ALA A 382 7.95 -11.58 -9.78
CA ALA A 382 6.63 -11.46 -9.20
C ALA A 382 5.64 -10.80 -10.17
N SER A 383 4.40 -11.30 -10.17
CA SER A 383 3.29 -10.63 -10.85
C SER A 383 2.66 -9.62 -9.89
N VAL A 384 2.67 -8.35 -10.28
CA VAL A 384 2.11 -7.23 -9.50
C VAL A 384 1.03 -6.56 -10.31
N ALA A 385 -0.14 -6.32 -9.71
CA ALA A 385 -1.22 -5.56 -10.32
C ALA A 385 -1.50 -4.28 -9.54
N ILE A 386 -1.71 -3.17 -10.24
CA ILE A 386 -2.15 -1.89 -9.69
C ILE A 386 -3.45 -1.53 -10.39
N HIS A 387 -4.53 -1.37 -9.65
CA HIS A 387 -5.86 -1.16 -10.22
C HIS A 387 -6.80 -0.42 -9.26
N PRO A 388 -7.87 0.20 -9.76
CA PRO A 388 -8.93 0.73 -8.91
C PRO A 388 -9.61 -0.39 -8.12
N LEU A 389 -9.90 -0.12 -6.85
CA LEU A 389 -10.58 -1.04 -5.95
C LEU A 389 -12.08 -0.77 -5.90
N VAL A 390 -12.44 0.43 -5.48
CA VAL A 390 -13.82 0.90 -5.36
C VAL A 390 -13.91 2.37 -5.71
N LYS A 391 -15.10 2.82 -6.15
CA LYS A 391 -15.43 4.24 -6.25
C LYS A 391 -15.64 4.78 -4.82
N GLY A 392 -15.06 5.92 -4.49
CA GLY A 392 -15.31 6.59 -3.22
C GLY A 392 -16.78 6.95 -3.09
N CYS A 393 -17.30 7.00 -1.85
CA CYS A 393 -18.66 7.46 -1.58
C CYS A 393 -18.86 8.85 -2.20
N GLU A 394 -19.96 9.04 -2.93
CA GLU A 394 -20.44 10.37 -3.33
C GLU A 394 -21.03 11.01 -2.07
N GLU A 395 -20.51 12.17 -1.66
CA GLU A 395 -21.18 13.08 -0.73
C GLU A 395 -22.21 13.90 -1.50
#